data_9438587935eefb03acf157398ece87f8
#
_entry.id   9438587935eefb03acf157398ece87f8
#
_cell.length_a   1.000
_cell.length_b   1.000
_cell.length_c   1.000
_cell.angle_alpha   90.00
_cell.angle_beta   90.00
_cell.angle_gamma   90.00
#
_symmetry.space_group_name_H-M   'P 1'
#
loop_
_entity.id
_entity.type
_entity.pdbx_description
1 polymer ?
#
loop_
_entity_poly.entity_id
_entity_poly.type
_entity_poly.pdbx_seq_one_letter_code
_entity_poly.pdbx_strand_id
1 'polypeptide(L)'
;MDFGHRLNFPTNHPLNLTDSDMIQKADLILSLDVRDLYGPLVKLDRITRKTVYITRKDCKIIDIGFADINISKWSQDFMQLQEIDLHIAADTLVAIPQLTVMCEEALNKNGKKREDIRSRFDEHKRTHEALRAGWQEEVKKNWKGEPISLPRLAHEIWQVIKNEDWVLSCNTLEDWTLGLWDFDKAYRHPGKSLGTSTQIGMSTGVALAHRGTGRLVVDIQPDGDLMFDPGTLWIGAHDQIPMLVVMYNNRAYYNDWEHQIRMAEQRGTDEKLAYLGMEINNPPPDFATIAKGMGCYGEGPITDGDKVGPALKRAIEYIKKEGKPAVVDTVTQFR
;
A
#
# COMPACT_ATOMS: atom_id res chain seq x y z
N MET A 1 6.61 7.95 3.32
CA MET A 1 6.68 6.58 2.75
C MET A 1 7.30 6.67 1.38
N ASP A 2 8.31 5.87 1.07
CA ASP A 2 8.91 5.87 -0.26
C ASP A 2 7.92 5.24 -1.25
N PHE A 3 7.60 5.94 -2.35
CA PHE A 3 6.74 5.44 -3.43
C PHE A 3 7.29 4.17 -4.13
N GLY A 4 8.47 3.70 -3.75
CA GLY A 4 9.05 2.47 -4.25
C GLY A 4 8.38 1.17 -3.80
N HIS A 5 7.37 1.25 -2.94
CA HIS A 5 6.67 0.09 -2.39
C HIS A 5 7.58 -0.95 -1.74
N ARG A 6 8.68 -0.49 -1.18
CA ARG A 6 9.60 -1.33 -0.39
C ARG A 6 9.20 -1.30 1.08
N LEU A 7 9.30 -2.45 1.72
CA LEU A 7 9.16 -2.53 3.17
C LEU A 7 10.49 -2.12 3.81
N ASN A 8 10.61 -0.85 4.15
CA ASN A 8 11.84 -0.32 4.74
C ASN A 8 11.85 -0.44 6.27
N PHE A 9 10.67 -0.42 6.89
CA PHE A 9 10.54 -0.46 8.34
C PHE A 9 9.21 -1.11 8.75
N PRO A 10 9.19 -2.02 9.76
CA PRO A 10 7.98 -2.73 10.15
C PRO A 10 6.85 -1.80 10.56
N THR A 11 5.62 -2.04 10.06
CA THR A 11 4.46 -1.19 10.40
C THR A 11 4.01 -1.34 11.85
N ASN A 12 4.29 -2.47 12.48
CA ASN A 12 3.98 -2.75 13.89
C ASN A 12 5.08 -2.32 14.87
N HIS A 13 6.18 -1.73 14.39
CA HIS A 13 7.24 -1.24 15.27
C HIS A 13 6.81 0.05 15.99
N PRO A 14 7.07 0.22 17.30
CA PRO A 14 6.66 1.39 18.08
C PRO A 14 7.14 2.75 17.55
N LEU A 15 8.19 2.78 16.76
CA LEU A 15 8.70 4.01 16.11
C LEU A 15 8.23 4.16 14.65
N ASN A 16 7.30 3.33 14.17
CA ASN A 16 6.66 3.59 12.89
C ASN A 16 5.59 4.66 13.07
N LEU A 17 5.91 5.87 12.65
CA LEU A 17 5.05 7.04 12.77
C LEU A 17 4.53 7.51 11.41
N THR A 18 4.43 6.60 10.45
CA THR A 18 3.76 6.85 9.17
C THR A 18 2.36 7.42 9.44
N ASP A 19 1.96 8.43 8.71
CA ASP A 19 0.71 9.19 8.85
C ASP A 19 0.61 10.10 10.09
N SER A 20 1.71 10.28 10.82
CA SER A 20 1.81 11.31 11.87
C SER A 20 2.29 12.65 11.31
N ASP A 21 2.19 13.68 12.15
CA ASP A 21 2.70 15.02 11.87
C ASP A 21 4.19 15.21 12.26
N MET A 22 4.91 14.13 12.54
CA MET A 22 6.29 14.20 13.06
C MET A 22 7.27 14.89 12.11
N ILE A 23 7.11 14.70 10.80
CA ILE A 23 7.93 15.40 9.79
C ILE A 23 7.80 16.92 9.92
N GLN A 24 6.62 17.43 10.28
CA GLN A 24 6.36 18.86 10.44
C GLN A 24 7.06 19.46 11.65
N LYS A 25 7.39 18.64 12.66
CA LYS A 25 8.01 19.02 13.93
C LYS A 25 9.52 18.78 13.95
N ALA A 26 10.03 18.00 12.98
CA ALA A 26 11.43 17.61 12.95
C ALA A 26 12.36 18.83 12.79
N ASP A 27 13.42 18.86 13.58
CA ASP A 27 14.56 19.77 13.44
C ASP A 27 15.68 19.19 12.58
N LEU A 28 15.70 17.83 12.46
CA LEU A 28 16.61 17.08 11.62
C LEU A 28 15.87 15.90 10.98
N ILE A 29 16.03 15.74 9.68
CA ILE A 29 15.57 14.58 8.90
C ILE A 29 16.81 13.84 8.41
N LEU A 30 16.90 12.56 8.77
CA LEU A 30 17.86 11.61 8.19
C LEU A 30 17.15 10.77 7.15
N SER A 31 17.49 10.97 5.89
CA SER A 31 16.98 10.21 4.75
C SER A 31 17.92 9.02 4.45
N LEU A 32 17.37 7.84 4.27
CA LEU A 32 18.11 6.61 4.01
C LEU A 32 17.56 5.92 2.75
N ASP A 33 18.27 6.02 1.64
CA ASP A 33 17.87 5.48 0.33
C ASP A 33 16.47 5.88 -0.12
N VAL A 34 16.02 7.08 0.22
CA VAL A 34 14.70 7.59 -0.20
C VAL A 34 14.75 8.01 -1.65
N ARG A 35 13.95 7.36 -2.49
CA ARG A 35 13.96 7.58 -3.94
C ARG A 35 13.35 8.94 -4.35
N ASP A 36 12.29 9.37 -3.68
CA ASP A 36 11.65 10.67 -3.85
C ASP A 36 11.59 11.38 -2.50
N LEU A 37 12.61 12.19 -2.23
CA LEU A 37 12.68 12.90 -0.95
C LEU A 37 11.80 14.16 -0.95
N TYR A 38 11.50 14.75 -2.11
CA TYR A 38 10.69 15.96 -2.20
C TYR A 38 9.23 15.69 -1.84
N GLY A 39 8.63 14.63 -2.40
CA GLY A 39 7.22 14.31 -2.23
C GLY A 39 6.76 14.25 -0.77
N PRO A 40 7.43 13.50 0.13
CA PRO A 40 7.07 13.42 1.55
C PRO A 40 7.22 14.73 2.34
N LEU A 41 7.95 15.72 1.82
CA LEU A 41 8.22 16.98 2.51
C LEU A 41 7.29 18.12 2.11
N VAL A 42 6.38 17.87 1.17
CA VAL A 42 5.44 18.87 0.66
C VAL A 42 4.00 18.37 0.70
N LYS A 43 3.09 19.31 0.82
CA LYS A 43 1.66 19.08 0.58
C LYS A 43 1.31 19.57 -0.83
N LEU A 44 0.74 18.67 -1.64
CA LEU A 44 0.26 19.00 -2.98
C LEU A 44 -1.21 19.42 -2.94
N ASP A 45 -1.50 20.59 -3.49
CA ASP A 45 -2.86 20.93 -3.91
C ASP A 45 -3.16 20.20 -5.23
N ARG A 46 -4.09 19.28 -5.21
CA ARG A 46 -4.39 18.39 -6.35
C ARG A 46 -5.05 19.12 -7.53
N ILE A 47 -5.71 20.26 -7.28
CA ILE A 47 -6.38 21.07 -8.30
C ILE A 47 -5.38 22.03 -8.94
N THR A 48 -4.74 22.87 -8.14
CA THR A 48 -3.82 23.89 -8.62
C THR A 48 -2.43 23.36 -8.97
N ARG A 49 -2.11 22.13 -8.55
CA ARG A 49 -0.80 21.47 -8.65
C ARG A 49 0.33 22.22 -7.95
N LYS A 50 0.00 23.14 -7.06
CA LYS A 50 0.98 23.85 -6.24
C LYS A 50 1.37 23.01 -5.03
N THR A 51 2.64 23.08 -4.67
CA THR A 51 3.19 22.41 -3.48
C THR A 51 3.59 23.44 -2.42
N VAL A 52 3.45 23.04 -1.17
CA VAL A 52 3.89 23.84 0.00
C VAL A 52 4.65 22.91 0.93
N TYR A 53 5.86 23.33 1.35
CA TYR A 53 6.63 22.58 2.33
C TYR A 53 5.87 22.47 3.66
N ILE A 54 5.84 21.27 4.21
CA ILE A 54 5.23 20.98 5.52
C ILE A 54 6.26 20.96 6.65
N THR A 55 7.55 20.92 6.32
CA THR A 55 8.65 20.94 7.28
C THR A 55 8.87 22.32 7.86
N ARG A 56 9.55 22.37 9.01
CA ARG A 56 10.07 23.63 9.55
C ARG A 56 11.10 24.23 8.60
N LYS A 57 11.19 25.57 8.57
CA LYS A 57 12.15 26.32 7.73
C LYS A 57 13.60 26.08 8.13
N ASP A 58 13.85 25.78 9.40
CA ASP A 58 15.17 25.54 10.00
C ASP A 58 15.52 24.05 10.10
N CYS A 59 14.66 23.18 9.59
CA CYS A 59 14.90 21.73 9.56
C CYS A 59 16.11 21.41 8.68
N LYS A 60 17.06 20.65 9.23
CA LYS A 60 18.22 20.15 8.50
C LYS A 60 17.93 18.80 7.89
N ILE A 61 18.49 18.56 6.69
CA ILE A 61 18.31 17.30 5.96
C ILE A 61 19.67 16.67 5.68
N ILE A 62 19.85 15.45 6.18
CA ILE A 62 21.00 14.59 5.86
C ILE A 62 20.47 13.44 5.02
N ASP A 63 21.09 13.20 3.86
CA ASP A 63 20.73 12.08 3.00
C ASP A 63 21.91 11.10 2.87
N ILE A 64 21.61 9.80 3.09
CA ILE A 64 22.58 8.73 2.89
C ILE A 64 21.99 7.77 1.86
N GLY A 65 22.65 7.62 0.73
CA GLY A 65 22.20 6.73 -0.34
C GLY A 65 22.77 7.07 -1.70
N PHE A 66 22.17 6.47 -2.72
CA PHE A 66 22.52 6.67 -4.12
C PHE A 66 21.32 7.19 -4.94
N ALA A 67 20.33 7.75 -4.31
CA ALA A 67 19.08 8.15 -4.98
C ALA A 67 19.32 9.20 -6.08
N ASP A 68 20.22 10.13 -5.87
CA ASP A 68 20.61 11.17 -6.81
C ASP A 68 21.40 10.63 -8.03
N ILE A 69 22.12 9.52 -7.91
CA ILE A 69 22.79 8.84 -9.01
C ILE A 69 21.79 8.18 -9.96
N ASN A 70 20.67 7.73 -9.43
CA ASN A 70 19.62 7.03 -10.17
C ASN A 70 18.45 7.95 -10.59
N ILE A 71 18.64 9.26 -10.54
CA ILE A 71 17.60 10.21 -10.90
C ILE A 71 17.18 10.04 -12.35
N SER A 72 15.90 9.76 -12.54
CA SER A 72 15.25 9.79 -13.85
C SER A 72 13.89 10.46 -13.71
N LYS A 73 13.33 10.93 -14.82
CA LYS A 73 11.97 11.53 -14.84
C LYS A 73 10.89 10.61 -14.26
N TRP A 74 11.13 9.31 -14.25
CA TRP A 74 10.21 8.27 -13.75
C TRP A 74 10.41 7.94 -12.27
N SER A 75 11.46 8.44 -11.65
CA SER A 75 11.79 8.12 -10.26
C SER A 75 11.22 9.11 -9.25
N GLN A 76 10.68 10.23 -9.70
CA GLN A 76 10.19 11.32 -8.84
C GLN A 76 8.84 11.82 -9.34
N ASP A 77 7.82 11.75 -8.51
CA ASP A 77 6.46 12.18 -8.86
C ASP A 77 6.35 13.65 -9.24
N PHE A 78 7.14 14.50 -8.57
CA PHE A 78 7.13 15.94 -8.81
C PHE A 78 8.22 16.41 -9.79
N MET A 79 9.10 15.52 -10.21
CA MET A 79 10.27 15.83 -11.06
C MET A 79 11.13 16.96 -10.47
N GLN A 80 11.21 17.03 -9.15
CA GLN A 80 11.96 18.03 -8.42
C GLN A 80 12.97 17.36 -7.49
N LEU A 81 14.14 17.95 -7.38
CA LEU A 81 15.16 17.58 -6.40
C LEU A 81 14.90 18.30 -5.09
N GLN A 82 15.12 17.62 -3.98
CA GLN A 82 15.11 18.21 -2.67
C GLN A 82 16.50 18.79 -2.35
N GLU A 83 16.55 20.05 -1.96
CA GLU A 83 17.76 20.65 -1.39
C GLU A 83 18.07 19.97 -0.04
N ILE A 84 19.34 19.56 0.16
CA ILE A 84 19.82 18.86 1.35
C ILE A 84 21.04 19.57 1.92
N ASP A 85 21.21 19.51 3.25
CA ASP A 85 22.34 20.15 3.94
C ASP A 85 23.62 19.30 3.86
N LEU A 86 23.48 17.96 3.92
CA LEU A 86 24.60 17.02 3.82
C LEU A 86 24.18 15.76 3.07
N HIS A 87 24.85 15.50 1.96
CA HIS A 87 24.71 14.24 1.23
C HIS A 87 25.92 13.34 1.46
N ILE A 88 25.65 12.06 1.74
CA ILE A 88 26.63 11.01 1.91
C ILE A 88 26.36 9.91 0.88
N ALA A 89 27.14 9.87 -0.19
CA ALA A 89 27.04 8.83 -1.20
C ALA A 89 27.61 7.51 -0.65
N ALA A 90 26.76 6.68 -0.09
CA ALA A 90 27.15 5.41 0.52
C ALA A 90 26.01 4.38 0.42
N ASP A 91 26.41 3.10 0.37
CA ASP A 91 25.47 1.98 0.55
C ASP A 91 24.96 1.96 1.98
N THR A 92 23.65 2.02 2.17
CA THR A 92 23.01 2.00 3.49
C THR A 92 23.26 0.71 4.26
N LEU A 93 23.49 -0.42 3.59
CA LEU A 93 23.92 -1.67 4.24
C LEU A 93 25.27 -1.51 4.98
N VAL A 94 26.13 -0.63 4.50
CA VAL A 94 27.43 -0.34 5.12
C VAL A 94 27.34 0.84 6.07
N ALA A 95 26.63 1.89 5.69
CA ALA A 95 26.59 3.14 6.43
C ALA A 95 25.77 3.02 7.75
N ILE A 96 24.62 2.32 7.73
CA ILE A 96 23.76 2.21 8.93
C ILE A 96 24.46 1.51 10.10
N PRO A 97 25.15 0.34 9.92
CA PRO A 97 25.89 -0.26 11.04
C PRO A 97 26.96 0.66 11.61
N GLN A 98 27.71 1.36 10.76
CA GLN A 98 28.75 2.30 11.22
C GLN A 98 28.14 3.47 11.99
N LEU A 99 27.07 4.09 11.48
CA LEU A 99 26.35 5.15 12.14
C LEU A 99 25.81 4.69 13.50
N THR A 100 25.28 3.47 13.58
CA THR A 100 24.79 2.87 14.82
C THR A 100 25.88 2.80 15.88
N VAL A 101 27.06 2.29 15.54
CA VAL A 101 28.22 2.22 16.45
C VAL A 101 28.63 3.60 16.92
N MET A 102 28.74 4.57 16.00
CA MET A 102 29.11 5.96 16.36
C MET A 102 28.08 6.60 17.29
N CYS A 103 26.78 6.36 17.07
CA CYS A 103 25.72 6.83 17.94
C CYS A 103 25.79 6.20 19.34
N GLU A 104 26.03 4.91 19.44
CA GLU A 104 26.20 4.21 20.71
C GLU A 104 27.40 4.72 21.50
N GLU A 105 28.55 4.95 20.86
CA GLU A 105 29.73 5.54 21.47
C GLU A 105 29.45 6.96 22.00
N ALA A 106 28.75 7.78 21.22
CA ALA A 106 28.37 9.13 21.62
C ALA A 106 27.42 9.14 22.83
N LEU A 107 26.48 8.19 22.87
CA LEU A 107 25.52 8.03 23.97
C LEU A 107 26.18 7.47 25.23
N ASN A 108 27.19 6.61 25.13
CA ASN A 108 27.91 6.07 26.27
C ASN A 108 28.68 7.16 27.04
N LYS A 109 29.05 8.25 26.36
CA LYS A 109 29.75 9.41 26.95
C LYS A 109 28.81 10.40 27.66
N ASN A 110 27.49 10.26 27.50
CA ASN A 110 26.51 11.21 28.02
C ASN A 110 25.21 10.55 28.49
N GLY A 111 25.18 10.20 29.78
CA GLY A 111 24.04 9.52 30.41
C GLY A 111 22.71 10.30 30.33
N LYS A 112 22.73 11.63 30.44
CA LYS A 112 21.51 12.45 30.32
C LYS A 112 20.84 12.32 28.97
N LYS A 113 21.60 12.21 27.87
CA LYS A 113 21.04 11.98 26.53
C LYS A 113 20.31 10.64 26.43
N ARG A 114 20.68 9.62 27.19
CA ARG A 114 19.96 8.33 27.21
C ARG A 114 18.58 8.43 27.84
N GLU A 115 18.43 9.23 28.89
CA GLU A 115 17.12 9.47 29.52
C GLU A 115 16.19 10.24 28.58
N ASP A 116 16.70 11.28 27.90
CA ASP A 116 15.97 12.06 26.91
C ASP A 116 15.50 11.17 25.74
N ILE A 117 16.35 10.23 25.27
CA ILE A 117 15.99 9.29 24.20
C ILE A 117 14.90 8.33 24.67
N ARG A 118 14.98 7.83 25.90
CA ARG A 118 13.96 6.92 26.44
C ARG A 118 12.62 7.64 26.58
N SER A 119 12.60 8.85 27.06
CA SER A 119 11.39 9.67 27.14
C SER A 119 10.75 9.90 25.77
N ARG A 120 11.55 10.25 24.75
CA ARG A 120 11.08 10.40 23.38
C ARG A 120 10.56 9.08 22.78
N PHE A 121 11.25 7.97 23.05
CA PHE A 121 10.78 6.64 22.63
C PHE A 121 9.38 6.34 23.18
N ASP A 122 9.17 6.59 24.48
CA ASP A 122 7.89 6.34 25.13
C ASP A 122 6.77 7.25 24.58
N GLU A 123 7.10 8.49 24.21
CA GLU A 123 6.19 9.41 23.54
C GLU A 123 5.81 8.93 22.15
N HIS A 124 6.80 8.55 21.35
CA HIS A 124 6.57 8.06 19.98
C HIS A 124 5.80 6.73 19.96
N LYS A 125 6.10 5.84 20.93
CA LYS A 125 5.34 4.61 21.11
C LYS A 125 3.85 4.90 21.37
N ARG A 126 3.54 5.84 22.27
CA ARG A 126 2.14 6.26 22.53
C ARG A 126 1.47 6.82 21.28
N THR A 127 2.22 7.63 20.52
CA THR A 127 1.71 8.17 19.24
C THR A 127 1.40 7.04 18.24
N HIS A 128 2.31 6.07 18.09
CA HIS A 128 2.08 4.89 17.25
C HIS A 128 0.84 4.10 17.68
N GLU A 129 0.71 3.82 18.98
CA GLU A 129 -0.44 3.10 19.52
C GLU A 129 -1.76 3.84 19.27
N ALA A 130 -1.76 5.17 19.41
CA ALA A 130 -2.92 6.02 19.13
C ALA A 130 -3.29 6.01 17.65
N LEU A 131 -2.31 6.09 16.73
CA LEU A 131 -2.54 5.97 15.29
C LEU A 131 -3.17 4.61 14.94
N ARG A 132 -2.61 3.52 15.44
CA ARG A 132 -3.14 2.16 15.21
C ARG A 132 -4.56 2.00 15.77
N ALA A 133 -4.82 2.55 16.95
CA ALA A 133 -6.17 2.54 17.54
C ALA A 133 -7.15 3.38 16.68
N GLY A 134 -6.72 4.52 16.17
CA GLY A 134 -7.50 5.35 15.25
C GLY A 134 -7.94 4.59 13.99
N TRP A 135 -7.03 3.87 13.34
CA TRP A 135 -7.36 3.02 12.19
C TRP A 135 -8.41 1.95 12.54
N GLN A 136 -8.31 1.32 13.71
CA GLN A 136 -9.30 0.33 14.17
C GLN A 136 -10.68 0.95 14.44
N GLU A 137 -10.74 2.18 14.96
CA GLU A 137 -12.00 2.89 15.14
C GLU A 137 -12.65 3.27 13.81
N GLU A 138 -11.87 3.67 12.80
CA GLU A 138 -12.39 3.96 11.45
C GLU A 138 -13.07 2.73 10.83
N VAL A 139 -12.53 1.52 11.05
CA VAL A 139 -13.15 0.26 10.59
C VAL A 139 -14.57 0.13 11.12
N LYS A 140 -14.82 0.55 12.38
CA LYS A 140 -16.13 0.40 13.05
C LYS A 140 -17.17 1.39 12.52
N LYS A 141 -16.78 2.57 12.04
CA LYS A 141 -17.70 3.64 11.63
C LYS A 141 -18.68 3.22 10.55
N ASN A 142 -18.24 2.43 9.58
CA ASN A 142 -19.06 1.98 8.47
C ASN A 142 -19.08 0.44 8.37
N TRP A 143 -19.18 -0.23 9.52
CA TRP A 143 -19.11 -1.69 9.60
C TRP A 143 -20.17 -2.42 8.79
N LYS A 144 -21.40 -1.90 8.75
CA LYS A 144 -22.54 -2.47 8.02
C LYS A 144 -22.81 -1.79 6.68
N GLY A 145 -21.83 -1.04 6.16
CA GLY A 145 -22.00 -0.36 4.88
C GLY A 145 -22.21 -1.34 3.74
N GLU A 146 -23.17 -1.07 2.88
CA GLU A 146 -23.43 -1.77 1.63
C GLU A 146 -23.42 -0.74 0.50
N PRO A 147 -22.54 -0.90 -0.49
CA PRO A 147 -21.46 -1.90 -0.65
C PRO A 147 -20.42 -1.85 0.49
N ILE A 148 -19.59 -2.90 0.58
CA ILE A 148 -18.58 -3.07 1.63
C ILE A 148 -17.62 -1.87 1.68
N SER A 149 -17.41 -1.28 2.85
CA SER A 149 -16.44 -0.20 3.01
C SER A 149 -15.00 -0.70 2.90
N LEU A 150 -14.09 0.14 2.43
CA LEU A 150 -12.68 -0.23 2.25
C LEU A 150 -11.99 -0.64 3.55
N PRO A 151 -12.17 0.12 4.67
CA PRO A 151 -11.61 -0.30 5.96
C PRO A 151 -12.15 -1.65 6.42
N ARG A 152 -13.44 -1.95 6.17
CA ARG A 152 -14.03 -3.26 6.47
C ARG A 152 -13.37 -4.35 5.63
N LEU A 153 -13.22 -4.17 4.32
CA LEU A 153 -12.58 -5.15 3.47
C LEU A 153 -11.12 -5.41 3.89
N ALA A 154 -10.35 -4.35 4.15
CA ALA A 154 -8.97 -4.49 4.65
C ALA A 154 -8.90 -5.27 5.96
N HIS A 155 -9.84 -5.00 6.89
CA HIS A 155 -9.94 -5.71 8.16
C HIS A 155 -10.27 -7.20 7.95
N GLU A 156 -11.28 -7.54 7.13
CA GLU A 156 -11.68 -8.92 6.88
C GLU A 156 -10.56 -9.75 6.25
N ILE A 157 -9.85 -9.18 5.28
CA ILE A 157 -8.68 -9.84 4.68
C ILE A 157 -7.65 -10.11 5.77
N TRP A 158 -7.31 -9.08 6.58
CA TRP A 158 -6.32 -9.21 7.65
C TRP A 158 -6.68 -10.29 8.66
N GLN A 159 -7.94 -10.35 9.11
CA GLN A 159 -8.35 -11.39 10.08
C GLN A 159 -8.11 -12.81 9.57
N VAL A 160 -8.13 -13.02 8.26
CA VAL A 160 -7.92 -14.34 7.67
C VAL A 160 -6.45 -14.63 7.41
N ILE A 161 -5.68 -13.64 6.89
CA ILE A 161 -4.30 -13.89 6.45
C ILE A 161 -3.23 -13.68 7.53
N LYS A 162 -3.54 -13.01 8.64
CA LYS A 162 -2.56 -12.63 9.69
C LYS A 162 -1.77 -13.81 10.28
N ASN A 163 -2.35 -15.01 10.25
CA ASN A 163 -1.72 -16.23 10.73
C ASN A 163 -1.07 -17.07 9.62
N GLU A 164 -1.16 -16.62 8.37
CA GLU A 164 -0.49 -17.24 7.24
C GLU A 164 0.90 -16.61 7.02
N ASP A 165 1.78 -17.33 6.32
CA ASP A 165 2.98 -16.70 5.79
C ASP A 165 2.62 -16.07 4.43
N TRP A 166 2.34 -14.78 4.43
CA TRP A 166 1.76 -14.07 3.28
C TRP A 166 2.70 -13.06 2.63
N VAL A 167 2.45 -12.77 1.38
CA VAL A 167 3.06 -11.71 0.58
C VAL A 167 1.94 -10.92 -0.10
N LEU A 168 1.96 -9.59 -0.01
CA LEU A 168 1.03 -8.74 -0.76
C LEU A 168 1.67 -8.32 -2.08
N SER A 169 1.08 -8.73 -3.21
CA SER A 169 1.60 -8.40 -4.55
C SER A 169 1.03 -7.10 -5.10
N CYS A 170 -0.26 -6.88 -4.92
CA CYS A 170 -0.96 -5.66 -5.30
C CYS A 170 -1.83 -5.15 -4.18
N ASN A 171 -1.90 -3.83 -4.04
CA ASN A 171 -2.61 -3.16 -2.96
C ASN A 171 -3.46 -2.00 -3.48
N THR A 172 -4.73 -2.27 -3.77
CA THR A 172 -5.70 -1.23 -4.14
C THR A 172 -6.32 -0.54 -2.92
N LEU A 173 -6.19 -1.14 -1.73
CA LEU A 173 -6.68 -0.56 -0.47
C LEU A 173 -5.69 0.43 0.15
N GLU A 174 -4.55 0.67 -0.50
CA GLU A 174 -3.55 1.69 -0.15
C GLU A 174 -3.24 1.77 1.36
N ASP A 175 -3.52 2.90 1.99
CA ASP A 175 -3.19 3.18 3.39
C ASP A 175 -3.93 2.28 4.38
N TRP A 176 -5.11 1.73 4.03
CA TRP A 176 -5.85 0.83 4.91
C TRP A 176 -5.08 -0.42 5.26
N THR A 177 -4.34 -1.01 4.31
CA THR A 177 -3.50 -2.16 4.61
C THR A 177 -2.33 -1.76 5.50
N LEU A 178 -1.69 -0.62 5.24
CA LEU A 178 -0.55 -0.14 6.02
C LEU A 178 -0.94 0.23 7.46
N GLY A 179 -2.13 0.80 7.65
CA GLY A 179 -2.68 1.14 8.95
C GLY A 179 -3.15 -0.06 9.78
N LEU A 180 -3.64 -1.12 9.13
CA LEU A 180 -4.30 -2.23 9.81
C LEU A 180 -3.47 -3.52 9.88
N TRP A 181 -2.55 -3.77 8.94
CA TRP A 181 -1.80 -5.03 8.85
C TRP A 181 -0.39 -4.89 9.43
N ASP A 182 0.20 -6.02 9.83
CA ASP A 182 1.56 -6.08 10.34
C ASP A 182 2.53 -6.50 9.23
N PHE A 183 3.12 -5.51 8.58
CA PHE A 183 4.24 -5.72 7.66
C PHE A 183 5.53 -5.82 8.47
N ASP A 184 5.82 -7.00 9.00
CA ASP A 184 6.92 -7.26 9.94
C ASP A 184 8.11 -8.00 9.33
N LYS A 185 8.02 -8.39 8.04
CA LYS A 185 9.07 -9.12 7.33
C LYS A 185 9.36 -8.47 5.98
N ALA A 186 10.61 -8.46 5.58
CA ALA A 186 11.08 -7.78 4.36
C ALA A 186 10.37 -8.24 3.07
N TYR A 187 9.95 -9.52 3.00
CA TYR A 187 9.23 -10.03 1.84
C TYR A 187 7.72 -9.75 1.85
N ARG A 188 7.15 -9.27 2.98
CA ARG A 188 5.76 -8.79 3.04
C ARG A 188 5.69 -7.42 2.40
N HIS A 189 5.80 -7.41 1.08
CA HIS A 189 5.78 -6.18 0.30
C HIS A 189 4.43 -5.48 0.50
N PRO A 190 4.39 -4.14 0.64
CA PRO A 190 3.13 -3.42 0.80
C PRO A 190 2.24 -3.42 -0.46
N GLY A 191 2.67 -4.11 -1.51
CA GLY A 191 1.98 -4.17 -2.79
C GLY A 191 2.26 -2.95 -3.66
N LYS A 192 1.98 -3.09 -4.95
CA LYS A 192 2.04 -1.99 -5.90
C LYS A 192 0.71 -1.88 -6.64
N SER A 193 0.12 -0.70 -6.61
CA SER A 193 -1.08 -0.40 -7.38
C SER A 193 -0.68 0.35 -8.64
N LEU A 194 -0.83 -0.26 -9.80
CA LEU A 194 -0.40 0.34 -11.08
C LEU A 194 -1.54 0.25 -12.05
N GLY A 195 -2.63 0.11 -12.03
CA GLY A 195 -3.69 0.07 -13.02
C GLY A 195 -3.28 -0.34 -14.44
N THR A 196 -4.22 -0.37 -15.33
CA THR A 196 -4.05 -0.59 -16.77
C THR A 196 -3.48 -1.99 -17.12
N SER A 197 -4.13 -3.04 -16.65
CA SER A 197 -3.85 -4.46 -16.91
C SER A 197 -2.54 -5.03 -16.32
N THR A 198 -1.78 -4.23 -15.59
CA THR A 198 -0.46 -4.70 -15.12
C THR A 198 -0.53 -5.48 -13.82
N GLN A 199 -1.57 -5.31 -13.01
CA GLN A 199 -1.59 -5.84 -11.64
C GLN A 199 -1.70 -7.36 -11.62
N ILE A 200 -2.66 -7.94 -12.33
CA ILE A 200 -2.86 -9.39 -12.32
C ILE A 200 -1.63 -10.15 -12.88
N GLY A 201 -1.00 -9.61 -13.94
CA GLY A 201 0.22 -10.18 -14.51
C GLY A 201 1.40 -10.11 -13.54
N MET A 202 1.57 -8.97 -12.86
CA MET A 202 2.60 -8.80 -11.83
C MET A 202 2.35 -9.75 -10.65
N SER A 203 1.12 -9.86 -10.18
CA SER A 203 0.73 -10.77 -9.09
C SER A 203 0.99 -12.23 -9.44
N THR A 204 0.71 -12.62 -10.67
CA THR A 204 1.03 -13.97 -11.18
C THR A 204 2.55 -14.20 -11.18
N GLY A 205 3.34 -13.20 -11.59
CA GLY A 205 4.81 -13.26 -11.51
C GLY A 205 5.33 -13.38 -10.08
N VAL A 206 4.77 -12.63 -9.14
CA VAL A 206 5.10 -12.74 -7.70
C VAL A 206 4.72 -14.12 -7.17
N ALA A 207 3.53 -14.64 -7.52
CA ALA A 207 3.09 -15.96 -7.11
C ALA A 207 3.98 -17.08 -7.69
N LEU A 208 4.43 -16.93 -8.93
CA LEU A 208 5.40 -17.85 -9.54
C LEU A 208 6.74 -17.83 -8.79
N ALA A 209 7.24 -16.66 -8.42
CA ALA A 209 8.49 -16.53 -7.65
C ALA A 209 8.39 -17.16 -6.25
N HIS A 210 7.19 -17.18 -5.66
CA HIS A 210 6.94 -17.78 -4.35
C HIS A 210 6.42 -19.23 -4.41
N ARG A 211 6.27 -19.80 -5.60
CA ARG A 211 5.79 -21.19 -5.75
C ARG A 211 6.72 -22.16 -5.02
N GLY A 212 6.13 -23.06 -4.23
CA GLY A 212 6.88 -24.04 -3.42
C GLY A 212 7.43 -23.50 -2.11
N THR A 213 7.30 -22.22 -1.79
CA THR A 213 7.75 -21.66 -0.50
C THR A 213 6.74 -21.82 0.62
N GLY A 214 5.50 -22.21 0.32
CA GLY A 214 4.38 -22.26 1.28
C GLY A 214 3.76 -20.90 1.58
N ARG A 215 4.23 -19.81 0.95
CA ARG A 215 3.70 -18.46 1.16
C ARG A 215 2.43 -18.23 0.36
N LEU A 216 1.46 -17.61 1.00
CA LEU A 216 0.21 -17.18 0.37
C LEU A 216 0.45 -15.81 -0.30
N VAL A 217 0.43 -15.77 -1.61
CA VAL A 217 0.45 -14.51 -2.36
C VAL A 217 -0.97 -13.95 -2.43
N VAL A 218 -1.14 -12.71 -1.99
CA VAL A 218 -2.41 -11.99 -1.95
C VAL A 218 -2.36 -10.83 -2.93
N ASP A 219 -3.35 -10.76 -3.79
CA ASP A 219 -3.59 -9.69 -4.76
C ASP A 219 -4.91 -9.00 -4.42
N ILE A 220 -4.88 -7.70 -4.18
CA ILE A 220 -6.10 -6.89 -4.04
C ILE A 220 -6.33 -6.19 -5.37
N GLN A 221 -7.12 -6.85 -6.22
CA GLN A 221 -7.27 -6.57 -7.64
C GLN A 221 -8.44 -5.63 -7.90
N PRO A 222 -8.25 -4.46 -8.54
CA PRO A 222 -9.36 -3.63 -8.98
C PRO A 222 -10.10 -4.26 -10.16
N ASP A 223 -11.41 -4.06 -10.17
CA ASP A 223 -12.31 -4.54 -11.21
C ASP A 223 -11.93 -4.01 -12.61
N GLY A 224 -11.73 -2.71 -12.72
CA GLY A 224 -11.35 -2.07 -13.98
C GLY A 224 -10.03 -2.57 -14.53
N ASP A 225 -9.06 -2.87 -13.67
CA ASP A 225 -7.77 -3.40 -14.11
C ASP A 225 -7.88 -4.85 -14.61
N LEU A 226 -8.65 -5.69 -13.91
CA LEU A 226 -8.87 -7.08 -14.35
C LEU A 226 -9.65 -7.15 -15.68
N MET A 227 -10.51 -6.17 -15.97
CA MET A 227 -11.23 -6.12 -17.26
C MET A 227 -10.31 -6.01 -18.47
N PHE A 228 -9.09 -5.48 -18.30
CA PHE A 228 -8.12 -5.39 -19.39
C PHE A 228 -7.45 -6.74 -19.71
N ASP A 229 -7.20 -7.57 -18.68
CA ASP A 229 -6.47 -8.84 -18.85
C ASP A 229 -6.99 -9.98 -17.95
N PRO A 230 -8.24 -10.41 -18.10
CA PRO A 230 -8.74 -11.58 -17.36
C PRO A 230 -8.07 -12.89 -17.81
N GLY A 231 -7.44 -12.91 -18.99
CA GLY A 231 -6.75 -14.07 -19.54
C GLY A 231 -5.56 -14.54 -18.69
N THR A 232 -4.94 -13.67 -17.94
CA THR A 232 -3.85 -14.02 -17.00
C THR A 232 -4.32 -14.99 -15.91
N LEU A 233 -5.60 -15.00 -15.53
CA LEU A 233 -6.16 -16.00 -14.62
C LEU A 233 -6.03 -17.44 -15.19
N TRP A 234 -6.21 -17.59 -16.50
CA TRP A 234 -6.03 -18.88 -17.18
C TRP A 234 -4.57 -19.35 -17.08
N ILE A 235 -3.60 -18.46 -17.25
CA ILE A 235 -2.17 -18.78 -17.08
C ILE A 235 -1.91 -19.30 -15.67
N GLY A 236 -2.43 -18.61 -14.64
CA GLY A 236 -2.33 -19.05 -13.25
C GLY A 236 -2.90 -20.43 -13.00
N ALA A 237 -4.06 -20.74 -13.59
CA ALA A 237 -4.70 -22.07 -13.47
C ALA A 237 -3.98 -23.16 -14.27
N HIS A 238 -3.50 -22.83 -15.49
CA HIS A 238 -2.78 -23.76 -16.39
C HIS A 238 -1.44 -24.17 -15.79
N ASP A 239 -0.67 -23.21 -15.31
CA ASP A 239 0.69 -23.44 -14.79
C ASP A 239 0.71 -23.74 -13.28
N GLN A 240 -0.45 -23.89 -12.65
CA GLN A 240 -0.59 -24.16 -11.21
C GLN A 240 0.19 -23.15 -10.36
N ILE A 241 -0.11 -21.87 -10.56
CA ILE A 241 0.49 -20.75 -9.83
C ILE A 241 -0.50 -20.30 -8.73
N PRO A 242 -0.34 -20.74 -7.48
CA PRO A 242 -1.29 -20.47 -6.42
C PRO A 242 -1.27 -19.02 -5.97
N MET A 243 -2.41 -18.33 -5.98
CA MET A 243 -2.57 -16.98 -5.42
C MET A 243 -4.02 -16.72 -5.02
N LEU A 244 -4.20 -15.87 -4.02
CA LEU A 244 -5.49 -15.33 -3.60
C LEU A 244 -5.70 -13.98 -4.26
N VAL A 245 -6.71 -13.87 -5.10
CA VAL A 245 -7.16 -12.63 -5.71
C VAL A 245 -8.43 -12.17 -5.00
N VAL A 246 -8.36 -11.04 -4.31
CA VAL A 246 -9.52 -10.40 -3.68
C VAL A 246 -9.89 -9.19 -4.52
N MET A 247 -11.08 -9.24 -5.14
CA MET A 247 -11.51 -8.15 -5.98
C MET A 247 -11.89 -6.93 -5.13
N TYR A 248 -11.30 -5.78 -5.45
CA TYR A 248 -11.80 -4.47 -5.11
C TYR A 248 -12.74 -4.02 -6.21
N ASN A 249 -14.00 -4.50 -6.13
CA ASN A 249 -15.00 -4.29 -7.18
C ASN A 249 -15.90 -3.12 -6.82
N ASN A 250 -15.51 -1.91 -7.21
CA ASN A 250 -16.31 -0.71 -7.03
C ASN A 250 -17.18 -0.39 -8.25
N ARG A 251 -17.17 -1.26 -9.26
CA ARG A 251 -17.93 -1.13 -10.52
C ARG A 251 -17.61 0.12 -11.33
N ALA A 252 -16.36 0.58 -11.25
CA ALA A 252 -15.93 1.78 -11.97
C ALA A 252 -14.43 1.85 -12.19
N TYR A 253 -14.03 2.54 -13.25
CA TYR A 253 -12.69 3.10 -13.41
C TYR A 253 -12.58 4.37 -12.53
N TYR A 254 -12.72 4.19 -11.20
CA TYR A 254 -12.94 5.33 -10.30
C TYR A 254 -11.76 6.28 -10.20
N ASN A 255 -10.53 5.79 -10.35
CA ASN A 255 -9.35 6.65 -10.40
C ASN A 255 -9.41 7.64 -11.56
N ASP A 256 -9.82 7.17 -12.73
CA ASP A 256 -9.96 8.00 -13.93
C ASP A 256 -11.17 8.93 -13.80
N TRP A 257 -12.25 8.45 -13.19
CA TRP A 257 -13.40 9.29 -12.87
C TRP A 257 -13.02 10.48 -11.96
N GLU A 258 -12.28 10.25 -10.88
CA GLU A 258 -11.76 11.33 -10.05
C GLU A 258 -10.86 12.29 -10.83
N HIS A 259 -10.06 11.77 -11.78
CA HIS A 259 -9.28 12.62 -12.68
C HIS A 259 -10.16 13.50 -13.55
N GLN A 260 -11.24 12.95 -14.12
CA GLN A 260 -12.20 13.72 -14.92
C GLN A 260 -12.86 14.84 -14.09
N ILE A 261 -13.29 14.54 -12.86
CA ILE A 261 -13.84 15.55 -11.92
C ILE A 261 -12.82 16.67 -11.70
N ARG A 262 -11.58 16.34 -11.32
CA ARG A 262 -10.52 17.34 -11.08
C ARG A 262 -10.21 18.18 -12.31
N MET A 263 -10.22 17.56 -13.49
CA MET A 263 -10.02 18.30 -14.75
C MET A 263 -11.17 19.23 -15.06
N ALA A 264 -12.41 18.83 -14.78
CA ALA A 264 -13.60 19.67 -14.92
C ALA A 264 -13.53 20.88 -13.97
N GLU A 265 -13.23 20.64 -12.69
CA GLU A 265 -13.01 21.70 -11.68
C GLU A 265 -11.92 22.68 -12.13
N GLN A 266 -10.75 22.18 -12.55
CA GLN A 266 -9.63 23.01 -13.00
C GLN A 266 -9.98 23.88 -14.22
N ARG A 267 -10.84 23.37 -15.10
CA ARG A 267 -11.27 24.07 -16.33
C ARG A 267 -12.53 24.90 -16.14
N GLY A 268 -13.20 24.80 -14.97
CA GLY A 268 -14.49 25.46 -14.73
C GLY A 268 -15.62 24.89 -15.60
N THR A 269 -15.56 23.60 -15.97
CA THR A 269 -16.59 22.89 -16.74
C THR A 269 -17.47 22.02 -15.82
N ASP A 270 -18.63 21.58 -16.32
CA ASP A 270 -19.57 20.76 -15.54
C ASP A 270 -19.00 19.35 -15.28
N GLU A 271 -18.87 18.99 -14.01
CA GLU A 271 -18.39 17.67 -13.55
C GLU A 271 -19.45 16.55 -13.66
N LYS A 272 -20.72 16.92 -13.88
CA LYS A 272 -21.83 15.93 -13.93
C LYS A 272 -21.67 14.87 -15.01
N LEU A 273 -20.87 15.15 -16.04
CA LEU A 273 -20.59 14.22 -17.13
C LEU A 273 -19.29 13.42 -16.96
N ALA A 274 -18.58 13.61 -15.84
CA ALA A 274 -17.31 12.93 -15.58
C ALA A 274 -17.42 11.40 -15.45
N TYR A 275 -18.61 10.87 -15.21
CA TYR A 275 -18.88 9.44 -15.12
C TYR A 275 -18.91 8.74 -16.49
N LEU A 276 -19.08 9.44 -17.58
CA LEU A 276 -19.24 8.84 -18.92
C LEU A 276 -18.01 8.01 -19.29
N GLY A 277 -18.25 6.72 -19.56
CA GLY A 277 -17.20 5.78 -19.89
C GLY A 277 -16.42 5.25 -18.68
N MET A 278 -16.75 5.68 -17.45
CA MET A 278 -16.07 5.25 -16.23
C MET A 278 -16.81 4.14 -15.48
N GLU A 279 -18.08 3.94 -15.77
CA GLU A 279 -18.90 2.94 -15.08
C GLU A 279 -18.69 1.53 -15.67
N ILE A 280 -18.52 0.54 -14.78
CA ILE A 280 -18.46 -0.90 -15.09
C ILE A 280 -19.70 -1.56 -14.45
N ASN A 281 -20.89 -1.07 -14.81
CA ASN A 281 -22.08 -1.44 -14.02
C ASN A 281 -23.21 -1.75 -14.98
N ASN A 282 -23.55 -1.83 -15.92
CA ASN A 282 -24.79 -2.11 -16.68
C ASN A 282 -24.56 -2.90 -17.99
N PRO A 283 -24.43 -4.24 -17.90
CA PRO A 283 -24.42 -5.08 -16.69
C PRO A 283 -23.05 -5.09 -16.01
N PRO A 284 -22.99 -5.30 -14.68
CA PRO A 284 -21.71 -5.51 -14.00
C PRO A 284 -21.12 -6.85 -14.40
N PRO A 285 -19.79 -6.97 -14.60
CA PRO A 285 -19.13 -8.24 -14.82
C PRO A 285 -19.29 -9.17 -13.60
N ASP A 286 -19.43 -10.47 -13.87
CA ASP A 286 -19.36 -11.52 -12.85
C ASP A 286 -17.94 -12.10 -12.82
N PHE A 287 -17.09 -11.53 -11.97
CA PHE A 287 -15.69 -11.94 -11.88
C PHE A 287 -15.52 -13.36 -11.32
N ALA A 288 -16.45 -13.81 -10.46
CA ALA A 288 -16.44 -15.18 -9.96
C ALA A 288 -16.70 -16.19 -11.09
N THR A 289 -17.64 -15.91 -11.99
CA THR A 289 -17.89 -16.74 -13.16
C THR A 289 -16.76 -16.67 -14.19
N ILE A 290 -16.17 -15.49 -14.42
CA ILE A 290 -14.98 -15.33 -15.25
C ILE A 290 -13.84 -16.21 -14.72
N ALA A 291 -13.56 -16.16 -13.42
CA ALA A 291 -12.51 -16.97 -12.79
C ALA A 291 -12.76 -18.49 -13.00
N LYS A 292 -13.99 -18.94 -12.81
CA LYS A 292 -14.36 -20.35 -13.06
C LYS A 292 -14.15 -20.75 -14.53
N GLY A 293 -14.54 -19.88 -15.47
CA GLY A 293 -14.32 -20.07 -16.90
C GLY A 293 -12.84 -20.18 -17.28
N MET A 294 -11.95 -19.55 -16.49
CA MET A 294 -10.48 -19.61 -16.64
C MET A 294 -9.83 -20.77 -15.86
N GLY A 295 -10.61 -21.63 -15.21
CA GLY A 295 -10.10 -22.80 -14.48
C GLY A 295 -9.64 -22.50 -13.05
N CYS A 296 -9.97 -21.33 -12.51
CA CYS A 296 -9.73 -20.93 -11.14
C CYS A 296 -10.93 -21.22 -10.23
N TYR A 297 -10.73 -21.14 -8.92
CA TYR A 297 -11.84 -20.96 -7.99
C TYR A 297 -12.43 -19.56 -8.15
N GLY A 298 -13.75 -19.46 -8.06
CA GLY A 298 -14.44 -18.16 -8.08
C GLY A 298 -15.60 -18.16 -7.09
N GLU A 299 -15.70 -17.14 -6.25
CA GLU A 299 -16.81 -16.91 -5.31
C GLU A 299 -17.18 -15.43 -5.27
N GLY A 300 -18.48 -15.15 -5.39
CA GLY A 300 -19.02 -13.80 -5.39
C GLY A 300 -20.15 -13.65 -6.43
N PRO A 301 -20.65 -12.41 -6.67
CA PRO A 301 -20.27 -11.17 -5.98
C PRO A 301 -20.76 -11.11 -4.54
N ILE A 302 -19.89 -10.69 -3.60
CA ILE A 302 -20.18 -10.57 -2.19
C ILE A 302 -20.41 -9.09 -1.86
N THR A 303 -21.60 -8.74 -1.36
CA THR A 303 -21.97 -7.38 -0.94
C THR A 303 -22.02 -7.24 0.58
N ASP A 304 -22.15 -8.35 1.30
CA ASP A 304 -22.26 -8.43 2.76
C ASP A 304 -20.87 -8.69 3.38
N GLY A 305 -20.37 -7.74 4.17
CA GLY A 305 -19.05 -7.85 4.81
C GLY A 305 -18.88 -9.08 5.70
N ASP A 306 -19.96 -9.59 6.32
CA ASP A 306 -19.90 -10.78 7.19
C ASP A 306 -19.61 -12.08 6.41
N LYS A 307 -19.80 -12.07 5.09
CA LYS A 307 -19.53 -13.22 4.21
C LYS A 307 -18.12 -13.22 3.65
N VAL A 308 -17.38 -12.11 3.73
CA VAL A 308 -16.03 -11.99 3.15
C VAL A 308 -15.05 -12.96 3.82
N GLY A 309 -14.92 -12.91 5.15
CA GLY A 309 -14.00 -13.80 5.87
C GLY A 309 -14.21 -15.28 5.60
N PRO A 310 -15.46 -15.82 5.67
CA PRO A 310 -15.77 -17.19 5.28
C PRO A 310 -15.39 -17.55 3.84
N ALA A 311 -15.64 -16.66 2.87
CA ALA A 311 -15.28 -16.88 1.47
C ALA A 311 -13.77 -16.93 1.27
N LEU A 312 -13.02 -16.02 1.88
CA LEU A 312 -11.55 -16.02 1.85
C LEU A 312 -10.95 -17.32 2.42
N LYS A 313 -11.52 -17.85 3.50
CA LYS A 313 -11.07 -19.14 4.06
C LYS A 313 -11.25 -20.28 3.08
N ARG A 314 -12.43 -20.39 2.42
CA ARG A 314 -12.66 -21.41 1.39
C ARG A 314 -11.72 -21.26 0.20
N ALA A 315 -11.48 -20.03 -0.23
CA ALA A 315 -10.53 -19.74 -1.31
C ALA A 315 -9.10 -20.18 -0.95
N ILE A 316 -8.65 -19.91 0.28
CA ILE A 316 -7.32 -20.36 0.76
C ILE A 316 -7.23 -21.88 0.88
N GLU A 317 -8.28 -22.54 1.36
CA GLU A 317 -8.35 -24.00 1.38
C GLU A 317 -8.24 -24.60 -0.01
N TYR A 318 -8.94 -24.01 -1.00
CA TYR A 318 -8.83 -24.42 -2.40
C TYR A 318 -7.39 -24.23 -2.92
N ILE A 319 -6.78 -23.07 -2.69
CA ILE A 319 -5.39 -22.78 -3.09
C ILE A 319 -4.43 -23.83 -2.54
N LYS A 320 -4.54 -24.14 -1.24
CA LYS A 320 -3.68 -25.11 -0.58
C LYS A 320 -3.88 -26.54 -1.11
N LYS A 321 -5.10 -26.88 -1.50
CA LYS A 321 -5.44 -28.22 -1.99
C LYS A 321 -5.12 -28.40 -3.48
N GLU A 322 -5.48 -27.44 -4.32
CA GLU A 322 -5.44 -27.58 -5.77
C GLU A 322 -4.21 -26.93 -6.43
N GLY A 323 -3.50 -26.06 -5.69
CA GLY A 323 -2.33 -25.33 -6.20
C GLY A 323 -2.68 -24.32 -7.31
N LYS A 324 -3.91 -23.83 -7.37
CA LYS A 324 -4.42 -22.94 -8.41
C LYS A 324 -4.91 -21.62 -7.81
N PRO A 325 -5.06 -20.55 -8.63
CA PRO A 325 -5.60 -19.29 -8.15
C PRO A 325 -7.04 -19.41 -7.66
N ALA A 326 -7.39 -18.57 -6.70
CA ALA A 326 -8.75 -18.37 -6.24
C ALA A 326 -9.11 -16.88 -6.27
N VAL A 327 -10.28 -16.56 -6.83
CA VAL A 327 -10.84 -15.21 -6.92
C VAL A 327 -12.04 -15.10 -6.00
N VAL A 328 -12.02 -14.11 -5.11
CA VAL A 328 -13.16 -13.73 -4.27
C VAL A 328 -13.61 -12.34 -4.69
N ASP A 329 -14.77 -12.27 -5.35
CA ASP A 329 -15.32 -11.01 -5.84
C ASP A 329 -16.10 -10.30 -4.73
N THR A 330 -15.54 -9.18 -4.22
CA THR A 330 -16.14 -8.35 -3.18
C THR A 330 -16.56 -7.00 -3.76
N VAL A 331 -17.85 -6.68 -3.64
CA VAL A 331 -18.41 -5.40 -4.10
C VAL A 331 -18.20 -4.34 -3.03
N THR A 332 -17.49 -3.28 -3.40
CA THR A 332 -17.03 -2.26 -2.46
C THR A 332 -17.57 -0.87 -2.78
N GLN A 333 -17.49 0.01 -1.81
CA GLN A 333 -17.65 1.45 -2.01
C GLN A 333 -16.46 2.01 -2.82
N PHE A 334 -16.64 3.20 -3.39
CA PHE A 334 -15.54 4.02 -3.89
C PHE A 334 -14.61 4.42 -2.74
N ARG A 335 -13.37 4.76 -3.06
CA ARG A 335 -12.41 5.30 -2.09
C ARG A 335 -12.69 6.77 -1.75
#